data_a6a8b4692dbfec95c3121cbd83815cce
#
_entry.id   a6a8b4692dbfec95c3121cbd83815cce
#
_cell.length_a   1.000
_cell.length_b   1.000
_cell.length_c   1.000
_cell.angle_alpha   90.00
_cell.angle_beta   90.00
_cell.angle_gamma   90.00
#
_symmetry.space_group_name_H-M   'P 1'
#
loop_
_entity.id
_entity.type
_entity.pdbx_description
1 polymer ?
#
loop_
_entity_poly.entity_id
_entity_poly.type
_entity_poly.pdbx_seq_one_letter_code
_entity_poly.pdbx_strand_id
1 'polypeptide(L)'
;MSKNDTWADKLPTDKRVEKAKKVADKLIDLTVNVIKIHESNRLLIYSDQITKQIPRSLAVHTFKLLQQSQFRMEVLSLYALWDKPSSDRFSIPTLISLVKNADVIDFLNNEQKEYWMAPPINGWGIEIDDPLARKNIEDQIRASEEAFADRQIEKMDRRRRKAIELVLKSDDCLKIKTIRDFRNRYIAHALDFDDGGDPQSPSLKPGDETWLLEKTIKIVDWLYLAVCGTSFAWDQSRKIAKDRAEKFWNGVKIDVLG
;
A
#
# COMPACT_ATOMS: atom_id res chain seq x y z
N MET A 1 -15.90 -22.81 6.59
CA MET A 1 -15.26 -21.61 7.17
C MET A 1 -15.98 -21.29 8.46
N SER A 2 -15.30 -21.43 9.60
CA SER A 2 -15.86 -21.07 10.92
C SER A 2 -16.22 -19.59 10.91
N LYS A 3 -17.45 -19.26 11.32
CA LYS A 3 -17.89 -17.88 11.62
C LYS A 3 -17.15 -17.41 12.88
N ASN A 4 -15.87 -17.10 12.75
CA ASN A 4 -15.21 -16.30 13.75
C ASN A 4 -15.59 -14.84 13.47
N ASP A 5 -16.59 -14.35 14.20
CA ASP A 5 -16.92 -12.93 14.25
C ASP A 5 -15.64 -12.16 14.54
N THR A 6 -15.17 -11.45 13.55
CA THR A 6 -13.99 -10.61 13.74
C THR A 6 -14.39 -9.38 14.56
N TRP A 7 -13.43 -8.71 15.22
CA TRP A 7 -13.68 -7.45 15.93
C TRP A 7 -14.39 -6.42 15.02
N ALA A 8 -14.14 -6.45 13.71
CA ALA A 8 -14.77 -5.59 12.72
C ALA A 8 -16.27 -5.85 12.59
N ASP A 9 -16.71 -7.11 12.72
CA ASP A 9 -18.11 -7.48 12.58
C ASP A 9 -18.98 -6.99 13.78
N LYS A 10 -18.33 -6.55 14.87
CA LYS A 10 -18.99 -5.98 16.04
C LYS A 10 -19.24 -4.47 15.91
N LEU A 11 -18.69 -3.82 14.90
CA LEU A 11 -18.87 -2.39 14.66
C LEU A 11 -20.08 -2.16 13.75
N PRO A 12 -20.89 -1.08 13.99
CA PRO A 12 -21.90 -0.62 13.04
C PRO A 12 -21.30 -0.30 11.67
N THR A 13 -22.09 -0.39 10.62
CA THR A 13 -21.63 -0.20 9.22
C THR A 13 -20.99 1.17 9.00
N ASP A 14 -21.60 2.24 9.50
CA ASP A 14 -21.05 3.60 9.42
C ASP A 14 -19.67 3.73 10.09
N LYS A 15 -19.50 3.11 11.26
CA LYS A 15 -18.22 3.09 11.98
C LYS A 15 -17.15 2.23 11.29
N ARG A 16 -17.57 1.16 10.62
CA ARG A 16 -16.67 0.37 9.78
C ARG A 16 -16.19 1.16 8.57
N VAL A 17 -17.08 1.89 7.91
CA VAL A 17 -16.76 2.75 6.76
C VAL A 17 -15.81 3.88 7.18
N GLU A 18 -16.13 4.61 8.24
CA GLU A 18 -15.27 5.68 8.78
C GLU A 18 -13.86 5.15 9.06
N LYS A 19 -13.79 4.01 9.75
CA LYS A 19 -12.51 3.37 10.08
C LYS A 19 -11.80 2.86 8.84
N ALA A 20 -12.50 2.30 7.85
CA ALA A 20 -11.92 1.83 6.61
C ALA A 20 -11.26 2.97 5.83
N LYS A 21 -11.91 4.13 5.73
CA LYS A 21 -11.32 5.34 5.11
C LYS A 21 -10.05 5.77 5.83
N LYS A 22 -10.08 5.86 7.17
CA LYS A 22 -8.90 6.19 7.97
C LYS A 22 -7.76 5.21 7.81
N VAL A 23 -8.06 3.90 7.74
CA VAL A 23 -7.03 2.87 7.52
C VAL A 23 -6.48 2.96 6.09
N ALA A 24 -7.34 3.22 5.09
CA ALA A 24 -6.93 3.37 3.71
C ALA A 24 -5.97 4.56 3.52
N ASP A 25 -6.30 5.74 4.07
CA ASP A 25 -5.42 6.91 4.06
C ASP A 25 -4.07 6.61 4.72
N LYS A 26 -4.11 5.95 5.88
CA LYS A 26 -2.87 5.61 6.60
C LYS A 26 -2.01 4.59 5.85
N LEU A 27 -2.62 3.66 5.12
CA LEU A 27 -1.90 2.72 4.26
C LEU A 27 -1.17 3.44 3.11
N ILE A 28 -1.77 4.50 2.54
CA ILE A 28 -1.08 5.35 1.56
C ILE A 28 0.18 5.96 2.18
N ASP A 29 0.05 6.64 3.33
CA ASP A 29 1.17 7.28 4.02
C ASP A 29 2.31 6.30 4.33
N LEU A 30 1.95 5.14 4.89
CA LEU A 30 2.91 4.11 5.26
C LEU A 30 3.59 3.51 4.02
N THR A 31 2.84 3.26 2.95
CA THR A 31 3.40 2.74 1.69
C THR A 31 4.35 3.75 1.03
N VAL A 32 3.97 5.04 1.01
CA VAL A 32 4.85 6.11 0.53
C VAL A 32 6.13 6.19 1.36
N ASN A 33 6.04 5.98 2.67
CA ASN A 33 7.23 5.95 3.52
C ASN A 33 8.15 4.77 3.19
N VAL A 34 7.58 3.59 2.95
CA VAL A 34 8.37 2.41 2.49
C VAL A 34 9.02 2.69 1.14
N ILE A 35 8.33 3.33 0.19
CA ILE A 35 8.91 3.74 -1.10
C ILE A 35 10.13 4.62 -0.90
N LYS A 36 10.07 5.61 0.02
CA LYS A 36 11.21 6.48 0.32
C LYS A 36 12.41 5.71 0.87
N ILE A 37 12.17 4.78 1.79
CA ILE A 37 13.21 3.90 2.35
C ILE A 37 13.80 3.03 1.24
N HIS A 38 12.96 2.41 0.42
CA HIS A 38 13.37 1.54 -0.68
C HIS A 38 14.28 2.27 -1.69
N GLU A 39 13.86 3.45 -2.16
CA GLU A 39 14.64 4.22 -3.13
C GLU A 39 15.98 4.69 -2.55
N SER A 40 16.04 5.00 -1.24
CA SER A 40 17.30 5.28 -0.54
C SER A 40 18.19 4.02 -0.45
N ASN A 41 17.61 2.88 -0.08
CA ASN A 41 18.33 1.62 0.06
C ASN A 41 18.89 1.10 -1.27
N ARG A 42 18.22 1.35 -2.39
CA ARG A 42 18.74 1.03 -3.72
C ARG A 42 20.13 1.61 -3.97
N LEU A 43 20.40 2.79 -3.46
CA LEU A 43 21.70 3.44 -3.62
C LEU A 43 22.68 3.02 -2.51
N LEU A 44 22.22 2.95 -1.28
CA LEU A 44 23.08 2.61 -0.14
C LEU A 44 23.53 1.14 -0.16
N ILE A 45 22.65 0.21 -0.56
CA ILE A 45 22.90 -1.24 -0.43
C ILE A 45 23.37 -1.84 -1.76
N TYR A 46 22.74 -1.45 -2.88
CA TYR A 46 22.95 -2.13 -4.16
C TYR A 46 23.80 -1.32 -5.16
N SER A 47 24.16 -0.07 -4.85
CA SER A 47 25.03 0.75 -5.69
C SER A 47 26.49 0.66 -5.24
N ASP A 48 27.38 0.46 -6.18
CA ASP A 48 28.83 0.51 -5.93
C ASP A 48 29.33 1.93 -5.59
N GLN A 49 28.55 2.95 -5.88
CA GLN A 49 28.99 4.34 -5.79
C GLN A 49 29.41 4.73 -4.37
N ILE A 50 28.66 4.31 -3.36
CA ILE A 50 28.99 4.58 -1.96
C ILE A 50 30.04 3.58 -1.47
N THR A 51 29.89 2.33 -1.83
CA THR A 51 30.81 1.26 -1.40
C THR A 51 32.25 1.54 -1.85
N LYS A 52 32.45 2.11 -3.06
CA LYS A 52 33.79 2.48 -3.59
C LYS A 52 34.47 3.61 -2.82
N GLN A 53 33.73 4.42 -2.07
CA GLN A 53 34.27 5.48 -1.22
C GLN A 53 34.83 4.94 0.12
N ILE A 54 34.55 3.68 0.46
CA ILE A 54 34.96 3.11 1.74
C ILE A 54 36.15 2.18 1.52
N PRO A 55 37.35 2.58 1.94
CA PRO A 55 38.54 1.76 1.80
C PRO A 55 38.44 0.50 2.66
N ARG A 56 39.32 -0.49 2.39
CA ARG A 56 39.45 -1.68 3.22
C ARG A 56 40.08 -1.31 4.59
N SER A 57 39.20 -0.95 5.51
CA SER A 57 39.54 -0.47 6.85
C SER A 57 38.49 -0.93 7.87
N LEU A 58 38.64 -0.58 9.12
CA LEU A 58 37.65 -0.83 10.18
C LEU A 58 36.28 -0.16 9.85
N ALA A 59 36.27 0.90 9.09
CA ALA A 59 35.07 1.58 8.65
C ALA A 59 34.13 0.69 7.81
N VAL A 60 34.68 -0.31 7.11
CA VAL A 60 33.86 -1.30 6.35
C VAL A 60 32.88 -2.03 7.26
N HIS A 61 33.25 -2.37 8.49
CA HIS A 61 32.36 -3.05 9.42
C HIS A 61 31.19 -2.15 9.83
N THR A 62 31.46 -0.90 10.15
CA THR A 62 30.42 0.09 10.50
C THR A 62 29.49 0.34 9.32
N PHE A 63 30.03 0.45 8.11
CA PHE A 63 29.21 0.64 6.91
C PHE A 63 28.31 -0.55 6.61
N LYS A 64 28.82 -1.77 6.74
CA LYS A 64 28.01 -3.00 6.62
C LYS A 64 26.88 -3.03 7.63
N LEU A 65 27.16 -2.63 8.88
CA LEU A 65 26.14 -2.55 9.92
C LEU A 65 25.05 -1.53 9.55
N LEU A 66 25.43 -0.37 8.98
CA LEU A 66 24.47 0.61 8.48
C LEU A 66 23.59 0.04 7.36
N GLN A 67 24.20 -0.60 6.35
CA GLN A 67 23.46 -1.26 5.26
C GLN A 67 22.47 -2.30 5.80
N GLN A 68 22.90 -3.16 6.70
CA GLN A 68 22.06 -4.18 7.33
C GLN A 68 20.91 -3.55 8.13
N SER A 69 21.16 -2.48 8.87
CA SER A 69 20.14 -1.79 9.66
C SER A 69 19.09 -1.14 8.77
N GLN A 70 19.50 -0.52 7.68
CA GLN A 70 18.60 0.08 6.71
C GLN A 70 17.74 -0.99 5.98
N PHE A 71 18.33 -2.10 5.59
CA PHE A 71 17.60 -3.22 5.01
C PHE A 71 16.57 -3.79 5.99
N ARG A 72 16.95 -3.99 7.26
CA ARG A 72 16.02 -4.46 8.29
C ARG A 72 14.87 -3.49 8.51
N MET A 73 15.14 -2.17 8.52
CA MET A 73 14.10 -1.14 8.64
C MET A 73 13.10 -1.22 7.47
N GLU A 74 13.57 -1.41 6.24
CA GLU A 74 12.71 -1.58 5.07
C GLU A 74 11.81 -2.82 5.21
N VAL A 75 12.40 -3.96 5.53
CA VAL A 75 11.65 -5.22 5.70
C VAL A 75 10.62 -5.11 6.83
N LEU A 76 10.96 -4.49 7.96
CA LEU A 76 10.03 -4.25 9.07
C LEU A 76 8.86 -3.38 8.66
N SER A 77 9.15 -2.24 8.02
CA SER A 77 8.13 -1.28 7.60
C SER A 77 7.20 -1.88 6.56
N LEU A 78 7.77 -2.64 5.63
CA LEU A 78 7.01 -3.34 4.59
C LEU A 78 6.12 -4.43 5.18
N TYR A 79 6.67 -5.24 6.10
CA TYR A 79 5.93 -6.32 6.72
C TYR A 79 4.81 -5.81 7.65
N ALA A 80 4.98 -4.67 8.31
CA ALA A 80 3.93 -4.06 9.14
C ALA A 80 2.63 -3.81 8.36
N LEU A 81 2.72 -3.54 7.05
CA LEU A 81 1.57 -3.41 6.16
C LEU A 81 0.80 -4.73 5.95
N TRP A 82 1.43 -5.87 6.25
CA TRP A 82 0.88 -7.22 6.13
C TRP A 82 0.57 -7.89 7.47
N ASP A 83 0.67 -7.15 8.57
CA ASP A 83 0.36 -7.67 9.90
C ASP A 83 -1.09 -8.16 10.00
N LYS A 84 -1.30 -9.13 10.89
CA LYS A 84 -2.64 -9.70 11.16
C LYS A 84 -3.64 -8.60 11.49
N PRO A 85 -4.92 -8.78 11.09
CA PRO A 85 -5.96 -7.79 11.31
C PRO A 85 -6.17 -7.54 12.80
N SER A 86 -6.22 -6.26 13.20
CA SER A 86 -6.48 -5.83 14.57
C SER A 86 -7.13 -4.45 14.58
N SER A 87 -7.84 -4.12 15.67
CA SER A 87 -8.54 -2.83 15.81
C SER A 87 -7.59 -1.64 15.91
N ASP A 88 -6.34 -1.84 16.30
CA ASP A 88 -5.31 -0.83 16.54
C ASP A 88 -4.25 -0.75 15.43
N ARG A 89 -4.32 -1.62 14.42
CA ARG A 89 -3.33 -1.70 13.35
C ARG A 89 -3.79 -1.10 12.05
N PHE A 90 -2.85 -0.46 11.36
CA PHE A 90 -3.01 0.03 9.99
C PHE A 90 -2.33 -0.95 9.03
N SER A 91 -3.03 -2.02 8.68
CA SER A 91 -2.50 -3.07 7.78
C SER A 91 -3.51 -3.42 6.69
N ILE A 92 -3.03 -4.01 5.60
CA ILE A 92 -3.88 -4.48 4.50
C ILE A 92 -4.93 -5.49 5.00
N PRO A 93 -4.58 -6.51 5.82
CA PRO A 93 -5.59 -7.41 6.37
C PRO A 93 -6.61 -6.71 7.29
N THR A 94 -6.22 -5.65 8.01
CA THR A 94 -7.16 -4.84 8.80
C THR A 94 -8.19 -4.16 7.90
N LEU A 95 -7.74 -3.51 6.81
CA LEU A 95 -8.64 -2.88 5.85
C LEU A 95 -9.61 -3.89 5.22
N ILE A 96 -9.09 -5.04 4.79
CA ILE A 96 -9.92 -6.13 4.23
C ILE A 96 -10.99 -6.60 5.24
N SER A 97 -10.63 -6.74 6.52
CA SER A 97 -11.59 -7.14 7.57
C SER A 97 -12.73 -6.14 7.72
N LEU A 98 -12.47 -4.84 7.49
CA LEU A 98 -13.49 -3.78 7.56
C LEU A 98 -14.41 -3.78 6.33
N VAL A 99 -13.89 -4.09 5.13
CA VAL A 99 -14.62 -3.92 3.86
C VAL A 99 -15.06 -5.23 3.19
N LYS A 100 -14.95 -6.38 3.89
CA LYS A 100 -15.32 -7.69 3.31
C LYS A 100 -16.82 -7.95 3.28
N ASN A 101 -17.61 -7.26 4.10
CA ASN A 101 -19.04 -7.52 4.32
C ASN A 101 -19.88 -6.73 3.30
N ALA A 102 -20.98 -7.34 2.86
CA ALA A 102 -21.86 -6.78 1.84
C ALA A 102 -22.43 -5.40 2.22
N ASP A 103 -22.85 -5.23 3.47
CA ASP A 103 -23.42 -3.98 3.96
C ASP A 103 -22.45 -2.77 3.87
N VAL A 104 -21.16 -2.99 4.13
CA VAL A 104 -20.12 -1.96 3.97
C VAL A 104 -19.88 -1.68 2.49
N ILE A 105 -19.88 -2.72 1.67
CA ILE A 105 -19.70 -2.62 0.24
C ILE A 105 -20.82 -1.79 -0.40
N ASP A 106 -22.06 -2.12 -0.04
CA ASP A 106 -23.25 -1.42 -0.55
C ASP A 106 -23.25 0.05 -0.10
N PHE A 107 -22.85 0.32 1.15
CA PHE A 107 -22.72 1.68 1.66
C PHE A 107 -21.70 2.49 0.84
N LEU A 108 -20.49 1.95 0.62
CA LEU A 108 -19.43 2.60 -0.15
C LEU A 108 -19.83 2.81 -1.61
N ASN A 109 -20.49 1.83 -2.22
CA ASN A 109 -20.95 1.92 -3.59
C ASN A 109 -22.04 3.01 -3.75
N ASN A 110 -22.99 3.10 -2.82
CA ASN A 110 -24.03 4.13 -2.82
C ASN A 110 -23.43 5.53 -2.66
N GLU A 111 -22.51 5.71 -1.70
CA GLU A 111 -21.82 6.99 -1.50
C GLU A 111 -21.08 7.44 -2.78
N GLN A 112 -20.42 6.51 -3.47
CA GLN A 112 -19.72 6.80 -4.71
C GLN A 112 -20.70 7.07 -5.86
N LYS A 113 -21.80 6.33 -5.94
CA LYS A 113 -22.83 6.59 -6.94
C LYS A 113 -23.43 7.99 -6.78
N GLU A 114 -23.75 8.37 -5.55
CA GLU A 114 -24.24 9.72 -5.22
C GLU A 114 -23.23 10.80 -5.63
N TYR A 115 -21.94 10.60 -5.37
CA TYR A 115 -20.89 11.52 -5.77
C TYR A 115 -20.81 11.73 -7.28
N TRP A 116 -20.89 10.67 -8.08
CA TRP A 116 -20.82 10.77 -9.53
C TRP A 116 -22.12 11.23 -10.20
N MET A 117 -23.24 11.08 -9.52
CA MET A 117 -24.54 11.56 -9.99
C MET A 117 -24.91 12.95 -9.47
N ALA A 118 -24.05 13.56 -8.63
CA ALA A 118 -24.28 14.90 -8.12
C ALA A 118 -24.25 15.91 -9.30
N PRO A 119 -25.27 16.74 -9.46
CA PRO A 119 -25.29 17.74 -10.52
C PRO A 119 -24.11 18.70 -10.34
N PRO A 120 -23.51 19.19 -11.44
CA PRO A 120 -22.44 20.19 -11.36
C PRO A 120 -22.93 21.43 -10.60
N ILE A 121 -22.02 22.06 -9.83
CA ILE A 121 -22.33 23.20 -8.95
C ILE A 121 -23.06 24.34 -9.67
N ASN A 122 -22.76 24.55 -10.96
CA ASN A 122 -23.36 25.60 -11.80
C ASN A 122 -24.48 25.08 -12.73
N GLY A 123 -25.03 23.89 -12.47
CA GLY A 123 -25.93 23.22 -13.42
C GLY A 123 -25.21 22.76 -14.68
N TRP A 124 -25.93 22.21 -15.61
CA TRP A 124 -25.32 21.70 -16.87
C TRP A 124 -25.11 22.80 -17.94
N GLY A 125 -25.37 24.08 -17.61
CA GLY A 125 -25.19 25.18 -18.56
C GLY A 125 -26.02 25.08 -19.85
N ILE A 126 -27.13 24.37 -19.79
CA ILE A 126 -28.00 24.11 -20.96
C ILE A 126 -28.85 25.34 -21.21
N GLU A 127 -28.42 26.15 -22.16
CA GLU A 127 -29.20 27.28 -22.67
C GLU A 127 -30.08 26.84 -23.86
N ILE A 128 -31.26 26.31 -23.56
CA ILE A 128 -32.26 25.90 -24.57
C ILE A 128 -33.58 26.51 -24.16
N ASP A 129 -34.16 27.30 -25.07
CA ASP A 129 -35.41 28.01 -24.83
C ASP A 129 -36.65 27.07 -24.83
N ASP A 130 -36.57 25.95 -25.56
CA ASP A 130 -37.65 24.95 -25.56
C ASP A 130 -37.59 24.06 -24.32
N PRO A 131 -38.58 24.13 -23.40
CA PRO A 131 -38.61 23.35 -22.15
C PRO A 131 -38.62 21.83 -22.40
N LEU A 132 -39.23 21.36 -23.50
CA LEU A 132 -39.32 19.93 -23.81
C LEU A 132 -37.95 19.41 -24.30
N ALA A 133 -37.31 20.16 -25.18
CA ALA A 133 -35.97 19.85 -25.66
C ALA A 133 -34.96 19.86 -24.50
N ARG A 134 -35.03 20.85 -23.59
CA ARG A 134 -34.21 20.94 -22.40
C ARG A 134 -34.37 19.71 -21.53
N LYS A 135 -35.59 19.32 -21.19
CA LYS A 135 -35.89 18.14 -20.38
C LYS A 135 -35.34 16.86 -21.01
N ASN A 136 -35.51 16.67 -22.31
CA ASN A 136 -34.99 15.48 -22.99
C ASN A 136 -33.47 15.39 -22.93
N ILE A 137 -32.76 16.51 -23.02
CA ILE A 137 -31.30 16.55 -22.91
C ILE A 137 -30.86 16.27 -21.47
N GLU A 138 -31.52 16.86 -20.46
CA GLU A 138 -31.27 16.60 -19.05
C GLU A 138 -31.46 15.11 -18.72
N ASP A 139 -32.52 14.49 -19.23
CA ASP A 139 -32.79 13.05 -19.04
C ASP A 139 -31.71 12.18 -19.71
N GLN A 140 -31.22 12.55 -20.90
CA GLN A 140 -30.13 11.84 -21.57
C GLN A 140 -28.80 11.98 -20.83
N ILE A 141 -28.46 13.17 -20.32
CA ILE A 141 -27.28 13.41 -19.53
C ILE A 141 -27.35 12.55 -18.28
N ARG A 142 -28.46 12.59 -17.53
CA ARG A 142 -28.65 11.79 -16.31
C ARG A 142 -28.49 10.30 -16.57
N ALA A 143 -29.10 9.78 -17.66
CA ALA A 143 -28.93 8.37 -18.04
C ALA A 143 -27.48 8.02 -18.36
N SER A 144 -26.73 8.93 -19.00
CA SER A 144 -25.31 8.75 -19.29
C SER A 144 -24.45 8.75 -18.03
N GLU A 145 -24.73 9.66 -17.09
CA GLU A 145 -24.04 9.75 -15.80
C GLU A 145 -24.31 8.50 -14.95
N GLU A 146 -25.55 8.00 -14.92
CA GLU A 146 -25.89 6.77 -14.22
C GLU A 146 -25.13 5.56 -14.79
N ALA A 147 -25.14 5.41 -16.12
CA ALA A 147 -24.38 4.33 -16.77
C ALA A 147 -22.87 4.46 -16.56
N PHE A 148 -22.34 5.69 -16.43
CA PHE A 148 -20.94 5.92 -16.07
C PHE A 148 -20.67 5.50 -14.63
N ALA A 149 -21.50 5.94 -13.67
CA ALA A 149 -21.37 5.60 -12.25
C ALA A 149 -21.40 4.08 -12.04
N ASP A 150 -22.34 3.37 -12.67
CA ASP A 150 -22.45 1.90 -12.57
C ASP A 150 -21.20 1.21 -13.10
N ARG A 151 -20.62 1.66 -14.22
CA ARG A 151 -19.34 1.12 -14.73
C ARG A 151 -18.17 1.35 -13.77
N GLN A 152 -18.11 2.52 -13.10
CA GLN A 152 -17.05 2.79 -12.12
C GLN A 152 -17.21 1.89 -10.88
N ILE A 153 -18.42 1.73 -10.37
CA ILE A 153 -18.72 0.83 -9.26
C ILE A 153 -18.30 -0.62 -9.60
N GLU A 154 -18.68 -1.13 -10.77
CA GLU A 154 -18.25 -2.47 -11.20
C GLU A 154 -16.73 -2.63 -11.25
N LYS A 155 -16.02 -1.60 -11.75
CA LYS A 155 -14.55 -1.57 -11.77
C LYS A 155 -13.95 -1.59 -10.37
N MET A 156 -14.52 -0.84 -9.42
CA MET A 156 -14.10 -0.81 -8.03
C MET A 156 -14.31 -2.16 -7.36
N ASP A 157 -15.47 -2.76 -7.52
CA ASP A 157 -15.81 -4.09 -7.00
C ASP A 157 -14.88 -5.17 -7.52
N ARG A 158 -14.57 -5.15 -8.81
CA ARG A 158 -13.63 -6.09 -9.42
C ARG A 158 -12.23 -5.95 -8.82
N ARG A 159 -11.74 -4.71 -8.62
CA ARG A 159 -10.43 -4.45 -8.02
C ARG A 159 -10.38 -4.87 -6.55
N ARG A 160 -11.43 -4.57 -5.78
CA ARG A 160 -11.56 -5.00 -4.40
C ARG A 160 -11.50 -6.52 -4.27
N ARG A 161 -12.32 -7.25 -5.05
CA ARG A 161 -12.30 -8.72 -5.06
C ARG A 161 -10.92 -9.27 -5.40
N LYS A 162 -10.23 -8.70 -6.40
CA LYS A 162 -8.86 -9.09 -6.75
C LYS A 162 -7.87 -8.79 -5.64
N ALA A 163 -7.98 -7.66 -4.95
CA ALA A 163 -7.12 -7.33 -3.82
C ALA A 163 -7.29 -8.35 -2.67
N ILE A 164 -8.53 -8.65 -2.31
CA ILE A 164 -8.85 -9.64 -1.28
C ILE A 164 -8.28 -11.02 -1.68
N GLU A 165 -8.52 -11.47 -2.90
CA GLU A 165 -8.00 -12.74 -3.42
C GLU A 165 -6.46 -12.81 -3.36
N LEU A 166 -5.78 -11.75 -3.76
CA LEU A 166 -4.31 -11.68 -3.71
C LEU A 166 -3.79 -11.76 -2.28
N VAL A 167 -4.47 -11.14 -1.32
CA VAL A 167 -4.07 -11.19 0.10
C VAL A 167 -4.30 -12.57 0.68
N LEU A 168 -5.45 -13.19 0.41
CA LEU A 168 -5.74 -14.56 0.87
C LEU A 168 -4.73 -15.57 0.30
N LYS A 169 -4.37 -15.46 -0.98
CA LYS A 169 -3.32 -16.30 -1.60
C LYS A 169 -1.91 -15.98 -1.08
N SER A 170 -1.72 -14.82 -0.48
CA SER A 170 -0.41 -14.39 0.03
C SER A 170 0.00 -15.13 1.30
N ASP A 171 -0.95 -15.59 2.11
CA ASP A 171 -0.64 -16.39 3.30
C ASP A 171 0.04 -17.71 2.95
N ASP A 172 -0.18 -18.24 1.75
CA ASP A 172 0.48 -19.45 1.25
C ASP A 172 1.74 -19.16 0.44
N CYS A 173 2.02 -17.92 0.14
CA CYS A 173 3.18 -17.52 -0.64
C CYS A 173 4.47 -17.72 0.15
N LEU A 174 5.39 -18.55 -0.37
CA LEU A 174 6.67 -18.85 0.27
C LEU A 174 7.48 -17.58 0.56
N LYS A 175 7.51 -16.61 -0.35
CA LYS A 175 8.23 -15.33 -0.15
C LYS A 175 7.71 -14.55 1.04
N ILE A 176 6.39 -14.46 1.21
CA ILE A 176 5.79 -13.77 2.37
C ILE A 176 6.07 -14.53 3.66
N LYS A 177 6.01 -15.86 3.64
CA LYS A 177 6.43 -16.68 4.78
C LYS A 177 7.89 -16.43 5.13
N THR A 178 8.77 -16.43 4.15
CA THR A 178 10.21 -16.14 4.34
C THR A 178 10.45 -14.76 4.96
N ILE A 179 9.79 -13.71 4.45
CA ILE A 179 9.90 -12.35 5.01
C ILE A 179 9.36 -12.29 6.44
N ARG A 180 8.26 -12.99 6.72
CA ARG A 180 7.67 -13.12 8.06
C ARG A 180 8.63 -13.80 9.03
N ASP A 181 9.25 -14.88 8.61
CA ASP A 181 10.20 -15.64 9.42
C ASP A 181 11.47 -14.83 9.66
N PHE A 182 11.97 -14.12 8.64
CA PHE A 182 13.09 -13.19 8.80
C PHE A 182 12.78 -12.10 9.85
N ARG A 183 11.61 -11.44 9.74
CA ARG A 183 11.18 -10.45 10.73
C ARG A 183 11.13 -11.05 12.14
N ASN A 184 10.51 -12.22 12.30
CA ASN A 184 10.33 -12.84 13.61
C ASN A 184 11.65 -13.28 14.24
N ARG A 185 12.56 -13.85 13.46
CA ARG A 185 13.84 -14.37 13.97
C ARG A 185 14.87 -13.26 14.19
N TYR A 186 15.03 -12.37 13.23
CA TYR A 186 16.18 -11.45 13.22
C TYR A 186 15.86 -10.03 13.70
N ILE A 187 14.59 -9.68 13.84
CA ILE A 187 14.23 -8.30 14.15
C ILE A 187 13.39 -8.20 15.42
N ALA A 188 12.37 -9.04 15.60
CA ALA A 188 11.49 -8.98 16.77
C ALA A 188 12.07 -9.68 17.99
N HIS A 189 12.95 -10.66 17.76
CA HIS A 189 13.68 -11.35 18.81
C HIS A 189 15.16 -11.21 18.50
N ALA A 190 15.92 -10.59 19.40
CA ALA A 190 17.38 -10.60 19.36
C ALA A 190 17.85 -12.03 19.71
N LEU A 191 17.56 -12.99 18.82
CA LEU A 191 18.05 -14.35 18.97
C LEU A 191 19.53 -14.36 18.60
N ASP A 192 20.31 -15.10 19.37
CA ASP A 192 21.75 -15.23 19.28
C ASP A 192 22.20 -15.37 17.82
N PHE A 193 23.09 -14.47 17.42
CA PHE A 193 23.72 -14.50 16.09
C PHE A 193 24.77 -15.65 15.99
N ASP A 194 25.03 -16.38 17.07
CA ASP A 194 26.03 -17.43 17.14
C ASP A 194 25.52 -18.84 16.80
N ASP A 195 24.21 -19.05 16.75
CA ASP A 195 23.72 -20.32 16.23
C ASP A 195 23.84 -20.31 14.70
N GLY A 196 24.84 -21.02 14.22
CA GLY A 196 25.07 -21.29 12.81
C GLY A 196 23.75 -21.63 12.17
N GLY A 197 23.19 -20.64 11.46
CA GLY A 197 21.79 -20.60 11.03
C GLY A 197 21.39 -21.94 10.45
N ASP A 198 20.24 -22.46 10.85
CA ASP A 198 19.67 -23.68 10.29
C ASP A 198 19.79 -23.61 8.76
N PRO A 199 20.62 -24.48 8.12
CA PRO A 199 20.83 -24.45 6.68
C PRO A 199 19.54 -24.61 5.87
N GLN A 200 18.43 -25.03 6.50
CA GLN A 200 17.11 -25.22 5.90
C GLN A 200 16.20 -23.99 6.03
N SER A 201 16.62 -22.93 6.75
CA SER A 201 15.84 -21.71 6.84
C SER A 201 15.87 -20.96 5.50
N PRO A 202 14.73 -20.71 4.87
CA PRO A 202 14.71 -19.96 3.63
C PRO A 202 15.28 -18.55 3.88
N SER A 203 16.44 -18.27 3.29
CA SER A 203 17.07 -16.96 3.39
C SER A 203 16.32 -15.94 2.54
N LEU A 204 16.08 -14.76 3.07
CA LEU A 204 15.58 -13.63 2.31
C LEU A 204 16.59 -13.28 1.21
N LYS A 205 16.15 -13.31 -0.04
CA LYS A 205 17.01 -13.00 -1.20
C LYS A 205 16.92 -11.53 -1.55
N PRO A 206 18.01 -10.90 -2.00
CA PRO A 206 17.96 -9.56 -2.57
C PRO A 206 16.87 -9.48 -3.66
N GLY A 207 15.99 -8.47 -3.57
CA GLY A 207 14.86 -8.28 -4.49
C GLY A 207 13.53 -8.86 -4.00
N ASP A 208 13.50 -9.67 -2.94
CA ASP A 208 12.24 -10.14 -2.36
C ASP A 208 11.45 -8.99 -1.72
N GLU A 209 12.15 -8.01 -1.12
CA GLU A 209 11.56 -6.77 -0.61
C GLU A 209 10.96 -5.92 -1.74
N THR A 210 11.66 -5.80 -2.86
CA THR A 210 11.16 -5.08 -4.05
C THR A 210 9.88 -5.73 -4.59
N TRP A 211 9.88 -7.04 -4.73
CA TRP A 211 8.70 -7.79 -5.17
C TRP A 211 7.50 -7.58 -4.23
N LEU A 212 7.74 -7.61 -2.91
CA LEU A 212 6.67 -7.40 -1.93
C LEU A 212 6.16 -5.97 -1.94
N LEU A 213 7.05 -4.97 -2.12
CA LEU A 213 6.68 -3.57 -2.25
C LEU A 213 5.77 -3.34 -3.47
N GLU A 214 6.13 -3.88 -4.65
CA GLU A 214 5.30 -3.76 -5.85
C GLU A 214 3.91 -4.39 -5.65
N LYS A 215 3.86 -5.54 -5.00
CA LYS A 215 2.61 -6.19 -4.66
C LYS A 215 1.78 -5.37 -3.68
N THR A 216 2.42 -4.79 -2.68
CA THR A 216 1.80 -3.91 -1.68
C THR A 216 1.19 -2.68 -2.34
N ILE A 217 1.94 -1.96 -3.16
CA ILE A 217 1.47 -0.77 -3.88
C ILE A 217 0.21 -1.11 -4.68
N LYS A 218 0.23 -2.20 -5.45
CA LYS A 218 -0.90 -2.62 -6.27
C LYS A 218 -2.15 -2.93 -5.44
N ILE A 219 -1.99 -3.61 -4.31
CA ILE A 219 -3.12 -3.97 -3.45
C ILE A 219 -3.67 -2.73 -2.75
N VAL A 220 -2.79 -1.88 -2.21
CA VAL A 220 -3.18 -0.63 -1.55
C VAL A 220 -3.91 0.30 -2.52
N ASP A 221 -3.42 0.45 -3.76
CA ASP A 221 -4.10 1.24 -4.80
C ASP A 221 -5.53 0.73 -5.07
N TRP A 222 -5.69 -0.57 -5.22
CA TRP A 222 -7.01 -1.16 -5.47
C TRP A 222 -7.96 -1.02 -4.30
N LEU A 223 -7.47 -1.19 -3.06
CA LEU A 223 -8.27 -1.01 -1.87
C LEU A 223 -8.60 0.46 -1.62
N TYR A 224 -7.65 1.36 -1.86
CA TYR A 224 -7.86 2.80 -1.74
C TYR A 224 -8.94 3.28 -2.71
N LEU A 225 -8.85 2.88 -3.97
CA LEU A 225 -9.90 3.17 -4.96
C LEU A 225 -11.26 2.64 -4.50
N ALA A 226 -11.32 1.42 -3.98
CA ALA A 226 -12.57 0.79 -3.56
C ALA A 226 -13.21 1.44 -2.32
N VAL A 227 -12.42 2.11 -1.48
CA VAL A 227 -12.89 2.74 -0.23
C VAL A 227 -13.09 4.24 -0.37
N CYS A 228 -12.18 4.91 -1.08
CA CYS A 228 -12.16 6.37 -1.21
C CYS A 228 -12.61 6.87 -2.58
N GLY A 229 -12.89 5.99 -3.54
CA GLY A 229 -13.35 6.35 -4.88
C GLY A 229 -12.31 7.01 -5.79
N THR A 230 -11.08 7.12 -5.34
CA THR A 230 -9.98 7.78 -6.06
C THR A 230 -8.72 6.93 -6.08
N SER A 231 -7.83 7.17 -7.03
CA SER A 231 -6.52 6.54 -7.13
C SER A 231 -5.42 7.47 -6.64
N PHE A 232 -4.37 6.91 -6.06
CA PHE A 232 -3.22 7.69 -5.62
C PHE A 232 -2.15 7.79 -6.72
N ALA A 233 -1.39 8.89 -6.76
CA ALA A 233 -0.36 9.15 -7.77
C ALA A 233 0.98 8.44 -7.43
N TRP A 234 0.99 7.11 -7.50
CA TRP A 234 2.13 6.27 -7.13
C TRP A 234 3.40 6.57 -7.92
N ASP A 235 3.29 6.73 -9.25
CA ASP A 235 4.43 7.00 -10.13
C ASP A 235 5.10 8.32 -9.78
N GLN A 236 4.32 9.36 -9.50
CA GLN A 236 4.84 10.65 -9.07
C GLN A 236 5.52 10.55 -7.72
N SER A 237 4.91 9.85 -6.75
CA SER A 237 5.48 9.65 -5.41
C SER A 237 6.80 8.89 -5.47
N ARG A 238 6.88 7.84 -6.30
CA ARG A 238 8.11 7.09 -6.53
C ARG A 238 9.18 7.95 -7.19
N LYS A 239 8.83 8.71 -8.22
CA LYS A 239 9.76 9.62 -8.90
C LYS A 239 10.36 10.62 -7.91
N ILE A 240 9.53 11.27 -7.09
CA ILE A 240 9.99 12.21 -6.07
C ILE A 240 10.92 11.53 -5.06
N ALA A 241 10.58 10.33 -4.59
CA ALA A 241 11.40 9.57 -3.65
C ALA A 241 12.77 9.24 -4.25
N LYS A 242 12.78 8.75 -5.49
CA LYS A 242 14.00 8.45 -6.26
C LYS A 242 14.88 9.69 -6.45
N ASP A 243 14.31 10.78 -6.97
CA ASP A 243 15.06 12.02 -7.22
C ASP A 243 15.70 12.57 -5.92
N ARG A 244 14.99 12.46 -4.79
CA ARG A 244 15.51 12.87 -3.48
C ARG A 244 16.65 11.97 -3.00
N ALA A 245 16.48 10.64 -3.12
CA ALA A 245 17.52 9.69 -2.77
C ALA A 245 18.78 9.89 -3.61
N GLU A 246 18.64 10.04 -4.94
CA GLU A 246 19.76 10.29 -5.85
C GLU A 246 20.46 11.61 -5.52
N LYS A 247 19.71 12.68 -5.28
CA LYS A 247 20.30 13.98 -4.89
C LYS A 247 21.11 13.89 -3.61
N PHE A 248 20.61 13.18 -2.61
CA PHE A 248 21.29 13.00 -1.34
C PHE A 248 22.55 12.15 -1.49
N TRP A 249 22.40 10.90 -1.98
CA TRP A 249 23.49 9.95 -2.02
C TRP A 249 24.59 10.30 -3.04
N ASN A 250 24.26 10.95 -4.16
CA ASN A 250 25.26 11.46 -5.11
C ASN A 250 26.06 12.64 -4.56
N GLY A 251 25.50 13.38 -3.59
CA GLY A 251 26.19 14.46 -2.90
C GLY A 251 27.04 14.04 -1.71
N VAL A 252 26.84 12.80 -1.22
CA VAL A 252 27.58 12.29 -0.04
C VAL A 252 29.00 11.95 -0.43
N LYS A 253 29.96 12.51 0.30
CA LYS A 253 31.38 12.13 0.30
C LYS A 253 31.73 11.56 1.65
N ILE A 254 32.35 10.38 1.65
CA ILE A 254 32.75 9.69 2.88
C ILE A 254 34.28 9.73 2.97
N ASP A 255 34.77 10.56 3.88
CA ASP A 255 36.19 10.62 4.22
C ASP A 255 36.42 9.69 5.42
N VAL A 256 37.17 8.62 5.20
CA VAL A 256 37.54 7.71 6.27
C VAL A 256 38.89 8.15 6.81
N LEU A 257 38.86 8.66 8.05
CA LEU A 257 40.10 8.96 8.79
C LEU A 257 40.85 7.68 9.04
N GLY A 258 42.13 7.67 8.65
CA GLY A 258 43.06 6.51 8.80
C GLY A 258 43.45 6.24 10.25
#